data_020a35834cea756e8a511612a8e831a7
#
_entry.id   020a35834cea756e8a511612a8e831a7
#
_cell.length_a   1.000
_cell.length_b   1.000
_cell.length_c   1.000
_cell.angle_alpha   90.00
_cell.angle_beta   90.00
_cell.angle_gamma   90.00
#
_symmetry.space_group_name_H-M   'P 1'
#
loop_
_entity.id
_entity.type
_entity.pdbx_description
1 polymer ?
#
loop_
_entity_poly.entity_id
_entity_poly.type
_entity_poly.pdbx_seq_one_letter_code
_entity_poly.pdbx_strand_id
1 'polypeptide(L)'
;ALAVDRHGFARLVTERVRSHPNITVIESEVTSIPAEGTVIIASGPLTSDALSAAIAEKLGDGHTLNFYDAAAPLVTYESVDMSSAWFASRYDKGTADYINCPLTAEEYDAFWHALTTAEEAPVHGFEDKHVFEGCMPVEVMARRGHDTLCFGPLKPRGLKDPKTGHEPYAVVQLRRDNAEGSIYNLVGFQTHLRFPEQKRVFSMIPALANAEFVRYGVMHRNTYLNSPGLLDRYYRLIADDRISFAGQMTGVEGYVESAASGFLAGVETARRLLGQDPIDFPRETAIGALGLYVSDTTVANFQPMNVNFGIMPPLGCRIKGKRNKNAELSRRSLEIIDGLRESVLDGVKEESHEDHH
;
A
#
# COMPACT_ATOMS: atom_id res chain seq x y z
N ALA A 1 -11.11 9.64 2.30
CA ALA A 1 -10.72 8.27 2.63
C ALA A 1 -11.26 7.92 4.02
N LEU A 2 -11.60 6.66 4.25
CA LEU A 2 -11.94 6.18 5.58
C LEU A 2 -10.64 6.04 6.39
N ALA A 3 -10.60 6.59 7.59
CA ALA A 3 -9.48 6.49 8.51
C ALA A 3 -9.93 5.88 9.84
N VAL A 4 -9.04 5.15 10.48
CA VAL A 4 -9.28 4.52 11.79
C VAL A 4 -8.18 4.92 12.76
N ASP A 5 -8.47 4.92 14.04
CA ASP A 5 -7.43 5.00 15.08
C ASP A 5 -6.53 3.78 15.01
N ARG A 6 -5.26 4.00 14.68
CA ARG A 6 -4.29 2.93 14.44
C ARG A 6 -4.06 2.05 15.67
N HIS A 7 -3.92 2.66 16.84
CA HIS A 7 -3.67 1.93 18.09
C HIS A 7 -4.91 1.18 18.57
N GLY A 8 -6.07 1.81 18.48
CA GLY A 8 -7.35 1.18 18.82
C GLY A 8 -7.65 -0.01 17.94
N PHE A 9 -7.44 0.13 16.63
CA PHE A 9 -7.63 -0.96 15.67
C PHE A 9 -6.67 -2.13 15.94
N ALA A 10 -5.38 -1.86 16.09
CA ALA A 10 -4.37 -2.89 16.36
C ALA A 10 -4.68 -3.66 17.65
N ARG A 11 -5.04 -2.93 18.73
CA ARG A 11 -5.43 -3.55 20.01
C ARG A 11 -6.64 -4.46 19.84
N LEU A 12 -7.70 -3.98 19.20
CA LEU A 12 -8.94 -4.76 19.01
C LEU A 12 -8.68 -6.08 18.27
N VAL A 13 -7.91 -6.02 17.16
CA VAL A 13 -7.58 -7.22 16.38
C VAL A 13 -6.70 -8.16 17.20
N THR A 14 -5.69 -7.66 17.89
CA THR A 14 -4.80 -8.47 18.73
C THR A 14 -5.56 -9.18 19.86
N GLU A 15 -6.44 -8.46 20.56
CA GLU A 15 -7.27 -9.02 21.62
C GLU A 15 -8.19 -10.15 21.10
N ARG A 16 -8.84 -9.93 19.95
CA ARG A 16 -9.69 -10.93 19.33
C ARG A 16 -8.95 -12.20 18.90
N VAL A 17 -7.77 -12.04 18.31
CA VAL A 17 -6.95 -13.18 17.91
C VAL A 17 -6.45 -13.96 19.12
N ARG A 18 -5.92 -13.26 20.13
CA ARG A 18 -5.37 -13.90 21.36
C ARG A 18 -6.44 -14.57 22.25
N SER A 19 -7.66 -14.06 22.23
CA SER A 19 -8.76 -14.60 23.02
C SER A 19 -9.51 -15.75 22.35
N HIS A 20 -9.21 -16.03 21.07
CA HIS A 20 -9.92 -17.08 20.34
C HIS A 20 -9.47 -18.48 20.81
N PRO A 21 -10.36 -19.38 21.20
CA PRO A 21 -10.01 -20.67 21.83
C PRO A 21 -9.20 -21.60 20.91
N ASN A 22 -9.38 -21.50 19.60
CA ASN A 22 -8.71 -22.34 18.61
C ASN A 22 -7.46 -21.71 18.01
N ILE A 23 -6.99 -20.55 18.53
CA ILE A 23 -5.79 -19.88 18.03
C ILE A 23 -4.69 -19.85 19.10
N THR A 24 -3.54 -20.40 18.78
CA THR A 24 -2.33 -20.28 19.59
C THR A 24 -1.38 -19.28 18.93
N VAL A 25 -1.12 -18.17 19.61
CA VAL A 25 -0.16 -17.15 19.13
C VAL A 25 1.22 -17.49 19.64
N ILE A 26 2.17 -17.70 18.71
CA ILE A 26 3.57 -17.97 19.00
C ILE A 26 4.38 -16.74 18.56
N GLU A 27 5.02 -16.08 19.52
CA GLU A 27 5.87 -14.91 19.27
C GLU A 27 7.31 -15.35 19.03
N SER A 28 7.62 -15.69 17.79
CA SER A 28 8.98 -16.07 17.37
C SER A 28 9.20 -15.74 15.91
N GLU A 29 10.46 -15.56 15.53
CA GLU A 29 10.83 -15.47 14.13
C GLU A 29 10.64 -16.84 13.45
N VAL A 30 9.93 -16.84 12.33
CA VAL A 30 9.81 -18.02 11.46
C VAL A 30 10.89 -17.93 10.40
N THR A 31 11.83 -18.86 10.41
CA THR A 31 13.00 -18.88 9.51
C THR A 31 12.92 -19.92 8.41
N SER A 32 11.92 -20.81 8.46
CA SER A 32 11.71 -21.88 7.46
C SER A 32 10.23 -22.17 7.28
N ILE A 33 9.86 -22.68 6.12
CA ILE A 33 8.49 -23.14 5.85
C ILE A 33 8.31 -24.52 6.49
N PRO A 34 7.25 -24.74 7.31
CA PRO A 34 6.98 -26.04 7.91
C PRO A 34 6.88 -27.16 6.86
N ALA A 35 7.53 -28.29 7.13
CA ALA A 35 7.53 -29.43 6.21
C ALA A 35 6.17 -30.15 6.13
N GLU A 36 5.39 -30.05 7.19
CA GLU A 36 4.08 -30.73 7.32
C GLU A 36 2.98 -29.71 7.67
N GLY A 37 1.73 -30.14 7.53
CA GLY A 37 0.57 -29.31 7.81
C GLY A 37 0.24 -28.30 6.71
N THR A 38 -0.84 -27.60 6.87
CA THR A 38 -1.26 -26.53 5.97
C THR A 38 -0.68 -25.19 6.43
N VAL A 39 -0.16 -24.41 5.51
CA VAL A 39 0.58 -23.18 5.80
C VAL A 39 0.00 -22.03 5.01
N ILE A 40 -0.29 -20.92 5.69
CA ILE A 40 -0.58 -19.63 5.03
C ILE A 40 0.51 -18.64 5.43
N ILE A 41 1.27 -18.15 4.44
CA ILE A 41 2.33 -17.15 4.66
C ILE A 41 1.75 -15.77 4.41
N ALA A 42 1.59 -14.99 5.48
CA ALA A 42 1.01 -13.66 5.46
C ALA A 42 1.93 -12.62 6.16
N SER A 43 3.25 -12.84 6.08
CA SER A 43 4.27 -12.05 6.78
C SER A 43 4.43 -10.63 6.22
N GLY A 44 3.86 -10.36 5.04
CA GLY A 44 3.84 -9.03 4.43
C GLY A 44 5.16 -8.62 3.78
N PRO A 45 5.29 -7.34 3.41
CA PRO A 45 6.40 -6.85 2.60
C PRO A 45 7.73 -6.82 3.37
N LEU A 46 7.68 -6.71 4.70
CA LEU A 46 8.87 -6.68 5.59
C LEU A 46 9.21 -8.07 6.14
N THR A 47 8.98 -9.12 5.35
CA THR A 47 9.38 -10.49 5.68
C THR A 47 10.87 -10.54 5.98
N SER A 48 11.27 -11.23 7.06
CA SER A 48 12.67 -11.35 7.46
C SER A 48 13.53 -12.00 6.37
N ASP A 49 14.81 -11.69 6.37
CA ASP A 49 15.74 -12.23 5.36
C ASP A 49 15.79 -13.77 5.40
N ALA A 50 15.70 -14.36 6.60
CA ALA A 50 15.71 -15.81 6.76
C ALA A 50 14.46 -16.46 6.13
N LEU A 51 13.26 -15.95 6.42
CA LEU A 51 12.03 -16.46 5.81
C LEU A 51 11.97 -16.17 4.31
N SER A 52 12.44 -14.98 3.87
CA SER A 52 12.54 -14.65 2.44
C SER A 52 13.44 -15.62 1.68
N ALA A 53 14.59 -16.00 2.26
CA ALA A 53 15.49 -17.01 1.68
C ALA A 53 14.83 -18.38 1.60
N ALA A 54 14.14 -18.83 2.65
CA ALA A 54 13.41 -20.09 2.66
C ALA A 54 12.26 -20.13 1.62
N ILE A 55 11.58 -19.01 1.42
CA ILE A 55 10.56 -18.85 0.39
C ILE A 55 11.22 -18.95 -1.00
N ALA A 56 12.32 -18.22 -1.24
CA ALA A 56 13.04 -18.24 -2.51
C ALA A 56 13.55 -19.65 -2.86
N GLU A 57 14.11 -20.37 -1.89
CA GLU A 57 14.52 -21.76 -2.05
C GLU A 57 13.35 -22.68 -2.45
N LYS A 58 12.20 -22.53 -1.77
CA LYS A 58 10.99 -23.33 -2.05
C LYS A 58 10.42 -23.07 -3.43
N LEU A 59 10.47 -21.82 -3.91
CA LEU A 59 9.85 -21.40 -5.17
C LEU A 59 10.80 -21.55 -6.38
N GLY A 60 12.10 -21.60 -6.14
CA GLY A 60 13.13 -21.58 -7.20
C GLY A 60 13.48 -20.16 -7.67
N ASP A 61 14.51 -20.08 -8.50
CA ASP A 61 15.05 -18.79 -8.97
C ASP A 61 14.05 -17.99 -9.80
N GLY A 62 14.01 -16.68 -9.55
CA GLY A 62 13.24 -15.71 -10.34
C GLY A 62 11.77 -15.50 -9.91
N HIS A 63 11.29 -16.21 -8.89
CA HIS A 63 9.91 -16.09 -8.41
C HIS A 63 9.73 -15.08 -7.27
N THR A 64 10.80 -14.67 -6.59
CA THR A 64 10.77 -13.60 -5.61
C THR A 64 11.30 -12.32 -6.23
N LEU A 65 10.52 -11.26 -6.13
CA LEU A 65 10.87 -9.93 -6.58
C LEU A 65 10.97 -9.02 -5.37
N ASN A 66 11.89 -8.08 -5.42
CA ASN A 66 11.97 -7.04 -4.40
C ASN A 66 11.65 -5.70 -5.04
N PHE A 67 10.91 -4.88 -4.33
CA PHE A 67 10.82 -3.47 -4.64
C PHE A 67 11.14 -2.67 -3.38
N TYR A 68 11.59 -1.44 -3.58
CA TYR A 68 11.87 -0.55 -2.48
C TYR A 68 10.68 0.36 -2.26
N ASP A 69 10.17 0.37 -1.02
CA ASP A 69 9.25 1.36 -0.53
C ASP A 69 10.00 2.33 0.37
N ALA A 70 9.79 3.60 0.17
CA ALA A 70 10.44 4.64 0.92
C ALA A 70 9.42 5.36 1.81
N ALA A 71 9.67 5.39 3.12
CA ALA A 71 8.90 6.22 4.02
C ALA A 71 9.30 7.68 3.85
N ALA A 72 8.31 8.58 3.80
CA ALA A 72 8.55 10.01 3.76
C ALA A 72 8.92 10.56 5.15
N PRO A 73 9.67 11.68 5.22
CA PRO A 73 10.03 12.32 6.48
C PRO A 73 8.82 12.86 7.24
N LEU A 74 8.97 12.91 8.57
CA LEU A 74 8.02 13.53 9.50
C LEU A 74 8.66 14.73 10.16
N VAL A 75 7.91 15.84 10.28
CA VAL A 75 8.32 17.05 10.98
C VAL A 75 7.33 17.43 12.08
N THR A 76 7.79 18.15 13.10
CA THR A 76 6.91 18.69 14.12
C THR A 76 6.15 19.92 13.57
N TYR A 77 4.89 20.06 13.94
CA TYR A 77 4.08 21.21 13.55
C TYR A 77 4.69 22.54 14.02
N GLU A 78 5.19 22.58 15.25
CA GLU A 78 5.75 23.77 15.89
C GLU A 78 6.99 24.32 15.15
N SER A 79 7.70 23.45 14.41
CA SER A 79 8.88 23.84 13.63
C SER A 79 8.56 24.30 12.21
N VAL A 80 7.31 24.19 11.76
CA VAL A 80 6.87 24.69 10.46
C VAL A 80 6.62 26.19 10.53
N ASP A 81 7.28 26.95 9.67
CA ASP A 81 7.00 28.38 9.56
C ASP A 81 5.67 28.65 8.87
N MET A 82 4.62 28.80 9.69
CA MET A 82 3.27 29.10 9.20
C MET A 82 3.14 30.53 8.62
N SER A 83 4.15 31.38 8.76
CA SER A 83 4.19 32.64 8.02
C SER A 83 4.48 32.44 6.54
N SER A 84 5.09 31.31 6.17
CA SER A 84 5.42 30.93 4.79
C SER A 84 4.55 29.76 4.28
N ALA A 85 3.50 29.39 4.99
CA ALA A 85 2.60 28.29 4.64
C ALA A 85 1.15 28.60 5.02
N TRP A 86 0.20 27.80 4.52
CA TRP A 86 -1.22 27.95 4.88
C TRP A 86 -1.95 26.60 4.87
N PHE A 87 -3.04 26.52 5.62
CA PHE A 87 -3.95 25.38 5.57
C PHE A 87 -4.92 25.50 4.40
N ALA A 88 -5.02 24.48 3.57
CA ALA A 88 -6.05 24.37 2.54
C ALA A 88 -6.21 22.93 2.05
N SER A 89 -7.31 22.65 1.39
CA SER A 89 -7.53 21.48 0.55
C SER A 89 -7.58 21.88 -0.92
N ARG A 90 -7.21 20.96 -1.82
CA ARG A 90 -7.26 21.25 -3.28
C ARG A 90 -8.68 21.50 -3.74
N TYR A 91 -8.85 22.60 -4.48
CA TYR A 91 -10.14 23.04 -5.01
C TYR A 91 -11.18 23.28 -3.91
N ASP A 92 -10.75 23.62 -2.70
CA ASP A 92 -11.60 23.85 -1.51
C ASP A 92 -12.57 22.70 -1.24
N LYS A 93 -12.12 21.44 -1.50
CA LYS A 93 -12.91 20.22 -1.30
C LYS A 93 -12.67 19.63 0.07
N GLY A 94 -13.71 19.61 0.90
CA GLY A 94 -13.64 19.04 2.26
C GLY A 94 -13.02 20.03 3.25
N THR A 95 -12.32 19.48 4.24
CA THR A 95 -11.63 20.23 5.30
C THR A 95 -10.22 20.65 4.87
N ALA A 96 -9.72 21.76 5.43
CA ALA A 96 -8.36 22.27 5.15
C ALA A 96 -7.31 21.47 5.95
N ASP A 97 -7.12 20.21 5.59
CA ASP A 97 -6.31 19.25 6.38
C ASP A 97 -4.82 19.25 6.05
N TYR A 98 -4.42 19.96 4.99
CA TYR A 98 -3.02 20.00 4.55
C TYR A 98 -2.41 21.36 4.80
N ILE A 99 -1.15 21.37 5.30
CA ILE A 99 -0.32 22.58 5.26
C ILE A 99 0.33 22.62 3.88
N ASN A 100 0.22 23.75 3.20
CA ASN A 100 0.74 23.99 1.87
C ASN A 100 1.92 24.95 1.95
N CYS A 101 3.10 24.48 1.54
CA CYS A 101 4.37 25.20 1.55
C CYS A 101 4.70 25.60 0.12
N PRO A 102 4.52 26.87 -0.28
CA PRO A 102 4.77 27.34 -1.64
C PRO A 102 6.26 27.45 -1.93
N LEU A 103 6.60 27.34 -3.22
CA LEU A 103 7.89 27.66 -3.76
C LEU A 103 7.71 28.61 -4.95
N THR A 104 8.53 29.65 -5.05
CA THR A 104 8.70 30.44 -6.26
C THR A 104 9.46 29.61 -7.31
N ALA A 105 9.57 30.12 -8.54
CA ALA A 105 10.33 29.46 -9.58
C ALA A 105 11.83 29.34 -9.22
N GLU A 106 12.41 30.39 -8.65
CA GLU A 106 13.80 30.43 -8.22
C GLU A 106 14.09 29.48 -7.05
N GLU A 107 13.18 29.44 -6.05
CA GLU A 107 13.27 28.50 -4.91
C GLU A 107 13.14 27.06 -5.37
N TYR A 108 12.22 26.79 -6.29
CA TYR A 108 12.06 25.48 -6.88
C TYR A 108 13.28 25.03 -7.67
N ASP A 109 13.85 25.90 -8.50
CA ASP A 109 15.04 25.59 -9.29
C ASP A 109 16.23 25.23 -8.40
N ALA A 110 16.47 26.03 -7.36
CA ALA A 110 17.52 25.76 -6.37
C ALA A 110 17.25 24.44 -5.62
N PHE A 111 16.01 24.19 -5.21
CA PHE A 111 15.60 22.95 -4.56
C PHE A 111 15.77 21.73 -5.47
N TRP A 112 15.28 21.81 -6.72
CA TRP A 112 15.40 20.74 -7.71
C TRP A 112 16.86 20.38 -7.99
N HIS A 113 17.72 21.38 -8.16
CA HIS A 113 19.15 21.16 -8.35
C HIS A 113 19.80 20.49 -7.14
N ALA A 114 19.53 20.97 -5.94
CA ALA A 114 20.02 20.37 -4.71
C ALA A 114 19.54 18.92 -4.52
N LEU A 115 18.27 18.65 -4.85
CA LEU A 115 17.65 17.34 -4.74
C LEU A 115 18.26 16.31 -5.70
N THR A 116 18.48 16.72 -6.95
CA THR A 116 19.00 15.83 -8.02
C THR A 116 20.48 15.52 -7.89
N THR A 117 21.23 16.36 -7.15
CA THR A 117 22.68 16.23 -6.92
C THR A 117 23.03 15.73 -5.51
N ALA A 118 22.03 15.52 -4.64
CA ALA A 118 22.24 15.08 -3.27
C ALA A 118 22.78 13.66 -3.18
N GLU A 119 23.54 13.37 -2.12
CA GLU A 119 24.06 12.04 -1.84
C GLU A 119 22.95 11.08 -1.38
N GLU A 120 22.90 9.93 -2.02
CA GLU A 120 22.00 8.83 -1.66
C GLU A 120 22.67 7.87 -0.67
N ALA A 121 21.85 7.21 0.15
CA ALA A 121 22.30 6.09 0.96
C ALA A 121 22.72 4.93 0.04
N PRO A 122 23.79 4.18 0.36
CA PRO A 122 24.21 3.05 -0.45
C PRO A 122 23.09 2.00 -0.47
N VAL A 123 22.66 1.65 -1.67
CA VAL A 123 21.72 0.53 -1.90
C VAL A 123 22.57 -0.73 -2.06
N HIS A 124 22.34 -1.72 -1.22
CA HIS A 124 23.06 -2.99 -1.30
C HIS A 124 22.37 -3.92 -2.30
N GLY A 125 23.03 -4.19 -3.44
CA GLY A 125 22.61 -5.22 -4.40
C GLY A 125 22.20 -4.70 -5.78
N PHE A 126 21.83 -5.61 -6.68
CA PHE A 126 21.48 -5.44 -8.09
C PHE A 126 20.17 -4.62 -8.36
N GLU A 127 19.83 -3.67 -7.55
CA GLU A 127 18.45 -3.26 -7.20
C GLU A 127 17.99 -1.96 -7.83
N ASP A 128 18.84 -1.33 -8.67
CA ASP A 128 18.57 -0.03 -9.31
C ASP A 128 17.45 -0.04 -10.36
N LYS A 129 16.81 -1.17 -10.65
CA LYS A 129 15.92 -1.30 -11.82
C LYS A 129 14.43 -1.44 -11.54
N HIS A 130 14.02 -1.66 -10.30
CA HIS A 130 12.60 -1.93 -9.97
C HIS A 130 12.08 -1.10 -8.81
N VAL A 131 11.95 0.21 -9.04
CA VAL A 131 11.21 1.09 -8.13
C VAL A 131 9.73 1.05 -8.53
N PHE A 132 8.85 0.71 -7.59
CA PHE A 132 7.41 0.77 -7.80
C PHE A 132 6.97 2.21 -8.06
N GLU A 133 6.22 2.44 -9.15
CA GLU A 133 5.80 3.79 -9.56
C GLU A 133 5.07 4.57 -8.47
N GLY A 134 4.27 3.90 -7.62
CA GLY A 134 3.52 4.51 -6.54
C GLY A 134 4.35 4.95 -5.33
N CYS A 135 5.58 4.42 -5.19
CA CYS A 135 6.49 4.69 -4.07
C CYS A 135 7.84 5.25 -4.54
N MET A 136 7.86 5.81 -5.76
CA MET A 136 9.08 6.34 -6.35
C MET A 136 9.68 7.45 -5.50
N PRO A 137 10.99 7.39 -5.19
CA PRO A 137 11.69 8.43 -4.47
C PRO A 137 11.62 9.78 -5.18
N VAL A 138 11.48 10.84 -4.40
CA VAL A 138 11.30 12.20 -4.93
C VAL A 138 12.48 12.65 -5.79
N GLU A 139 13.72 12.29 -5.44
CA GLU A 139 14.93 12.57 -6.23
C GLU A 139 14.94 11.80 -7.55
N VAL A 140 14.43 10.57 -7.58
CA VAL A 140 14.32 9.76 -8.81
C VAL A 140 13.28 10.38 -9.75
N MET A 141 12.13 10.82 -9.20
CA MET A 141 11.13 11.58 -9.98
C MET A 141 11.73 12.88 -10.53
N ALA A 142 12.47 13.62 -9.71
CA ALA A 142 13.10 14.88 -10.11
C ALA A 142 14.07 14.71 -11.29
N ARG A 143 14.83 13.62 -11.33
CA ARG A 143 15.78 13.32 -12.43
C ARG A 143 15.10 12.97 -13.74
N ARG A 144 13.82 12.62 -13.76
CA ARG A 144 13.05 12.37 -14.99
C ARG A 144 12.81 13.65 -15.79
N GLY A 145 12.94 14.82 -15.19
CA GLY A 145 12.81 16.10 -15.83
C GLY A 145 12.52 17.21 -14.83
N HIS A 146 12.96 18.43 -15.13
CA HIS A 146 12.85 19.60 -14.26
C HIS A 146 11.42 19.81 -13.73
N ASP A 147 10.42 19.75 -14.60
CA ASP A 147 9.04 20.04 -14.23
C ASP A 147 8.27 18.82 -13.71
N THR A 148 8.88 17.63 -13.66
CA THR A 148 8.19 16.38 -13.30
C THR A 148 7.49 16.48 -11.94
N LEU A 149 8.15 17.07 -10.94
CA LEU A 149 7.58 17.23 -9.61
C LEU A 149 6.36 18.17 -9.59
N CYS A 150 6.32 19.18 -10.46
CA CYS A 150 5.19 20.12 -10.57
C CYS A 150 3.93 19.47 -11.18
N PHE A 151 4.07 18.34 -11.86
CA PHE A 151 2.95 17.50 -12.31
C PHE A 151 2.65 16.34 -11.36
N GLY A 152 3.53 16.09 -10.40
CA GLY A 152 3.47 15.04 -9.38
C GLY A 152 3.23 15.58 -7.96
N PRO A 153 4.14 15.28 -7.01
CA PRO A 153 3.95 15.58 -5.58
C PRO A 153 3.91 17.09 -5.27
N LEU A 154 4.58 17.92 -6.06
CA LEU A 154 4.64 19.37 -5.85
C LEU A 154 3.66 20.15 -6.74
N LYS A 155 2.64 19.49 -7.28
CA LYS A 155 1.66 20.11 -8.17
C LYS A 155 0.95 21.29 -7.49
N PRO A 156 0.94 22.52 -8.06
CA PRO A 156 0.31 23.68 -7.45
C PRO A 156 -1.20 23.78 -7.73
N ARG A 157 -1.70 23.10 -8.77
CA ARG A 157 -3.07 23.21 -9.26
C ARG A 157 -4.14 23.03 -8.17
N GLY A 158 -5.06 23.99 -8.09
CA GLY A 158 -6.17 24.00 -7.13
C GLY A 158 -5.77 24.47 -5.73
N LEU A 159 -4.57 25.04 -5.57
CA LEU A 159 -4.08 25.66 -4.33
C LEU A 159 -3.72 27.12 -4.60
N LYS A 160 -4.50 28.04 -4.08
CA LYS A 160 -4.23 29.48 -4.17
C LYS A 160 -3.55 29.96 -2.91
N ASP A 161 -2.41 30.61 -3.05
CA ASP A 161 -1.75 31.27 -1.93
C ASP A 161 -2.61 32.45 -1.45
N PRO A 162 -3.03 32.50 -0.17
CA PRO A 162 -3.83 33.60 0.37
C PRO A 162 -3.15 34.96 0.27
N LYS A 163 -1.83 35.01 0.22
CA LYS A 163 -1.06 36.28 0.14
C LYS A 163 -1.07 36.88 -1.25
N THR A 164 -0.99 36.04 -2.27
CA THR A 164 -0.87 36.49 -3.67
C THR A 164 -2.18 36.37 -4.43
N GLY A 165 -3.11 35.52 -3.98
CA GLY A 165 -4.33 35.16 -4.70
C GLY A 165 -4.13 34.25 -5.90
N HIS A 166 -2.89 33.81 -6.18
CA HIS A 166 -2.50 33.00 -7.33
C HIS A 166 -2.00 31.62 -6.90
N GLU A 167 -1.99 30.67 -7.86
CA GLU A 167 -1.30 29.38 -7.69
C GLU A 167 0.21 29.64 -7.70
N PRO A 168 0.99 29.12 -6.72
CA PRO A 168 2.46 29.22 -6.73
C PRO A 168 3.06 28.42 -7.88
N TYR A 169 4.38 28.53 -8.07
CA TYR A 169 5.09 27.70 -9.07
C TYR A 169 5.04 26.21 -8.67
N ALA A 170 5.35 25.90 -7.42
CA ALA A 170 5.24 24.56 -6.86
C ALA A 170 4.74 24.61 -5.40
N VAL A 171 4.18 23.52 -4.89
CA VAL A 171 3.69 23.44 -3.51
C VAL A 171 4.04 22.10 -2.89
N VAL A 172 4.78 22.12 -1.80
CA VAL A 172 4.96 20.95 -0.93
C VAL A 172 3.78 20.87 0.03
N GLN A 173 3.13 19.71 0.11
CA GLN A 173 2.03 19.47 1.04
C GLN A 173 2.48 18.66 2.25
N LEU A 174 2.11 19.10 3.44
CA LEU A 174 2.28 18.34 4.66
C LEU A 174 0.93 17.81 5.10
N ARG A 175 0.86 16.52 5.43
CA ARG A 175 -0.35 15.85 5.92
C ARG A 175 -0.18 15.50 7.38
N ARG A 176 -1.22 15.74 8.19
CA ARG A 176 -1.27 15.32 9.58
C ARG A 176 -1.01 13.82 9.72
N ASP A 177 -0.09 13.44 10.61
CA ASP A 177 0.30 12.05 10.85
C ASP A 177 -0.31 11.48 12.15
N ASN A 178 -0.62 12.33 13.13
CA ASN A 178 -1.22 11.93 14.41
C ASN A 178 -2.51 12.69 14.72
N ALA A 179 -3.30 12.18 15.66
CA ALA A 179 -4.60 12.76 16.04
C ALA A 179 -4.46 14.15 16.65
N GLU A 180 -3.40 14.40 17.40
CA GLU A 180 -3.11 15.68 18.08
C GLU A 180 -2.73 16.79 17.09
N GLY A 181 -2.35 16.44 15.85
CA GLY A 181 -1.90 17.41 14.85
C GLY A 181 -0.54 18.03 15.17
N SER A 182 0.28 17.36 15.96
CA SER A 182 1.63 17.80 16.33
C SER A 182 2.72 17.30 15.38
N ILE A 183 2.43 16.30 14.54
CA ILE A 183 3.37 15.68 13.59
C ILE A 183 2.76 15.69 12.18
N TYR A 184 3.57 16.05 11.20
CA TYR A 184 3.18 16.13 9.79
C TYR A 184 4.14 15.37 8.89
N ASN A 185 3.58 14.69 7.89
CA ASN A 185 4.28 13.91 6.88
C ASN A 185 4.45 14.74 5.61
N LEU A 186 5.65 14.77 5.03
CA LEU A 186 5.92 15.37 3.73
C LEU A 186 5.34 14.49 2.63
N VAL A 187 4.25 14.92 2.01
CA VAL A 187 3.51 14.11 1.03
C VAL A 187 4.34 13.94 -0.25
N GLY A 188 4.59 12.67 -0.63
CA GLY A 188 5.35 12.35 -1.84
C GLY A 188 6.86 12.53 -1.72
N PHE A 189 7.38 12.68 -0.52
CA PHE A 189 8.82 12.81 -0.23
C PHE A 189 9.46 11.51 0.24
N GLN A 190 9.02 10.39 -0.28
CA GLN A 190 9.78 9.14 -0.16
C GLN A 190 11.18 9.38 -0.74
N THR A 191 12.23 8.90 -0.08
CA THR A 191 13.60 9.27 -0.48
C THR A 191 14.65 8.24 -0.08
N HIS A 192 15.68 8.11 -0.91
CA HIS A 192 16.94 7.38 -0.62
C HIS A 192 18.04 8.28 -0.08
N LEU A 193 17.80 9.59 0.00
CA LEU A 193 18.84 10.52 0.44
C LEU A 193 19.36 10.18 1.82
N ARG A 194 20.66 10.36 2.06
CA ARG A 194 21.24 10.28 3.40
C ARG A 194 20.58 11.29 4.34
N PHE A 195 20.48 10.99 5.62
CA PHE A 195 19.82 11.87 6.59
C PHE A 195 20.36 13.32 6.60
N PRO A 196 21.70 13.57 6.53
CA PRO A 196 22.19 14.94 6.42
C PRO A 196 21.72 15.66 5.16
N GLU A 197 21.63 14.94 4.04
CA GLU A 197 21.14 15.48 2.78
C GLU A 197 19.63 15.76 2.82
N GLN A 198 18.84 14.89 3.43
CA GLN A 198 17.43 15.15 3.63
C GLN A 198 17.23 16.45 4.41
N LYS A 199 17.98 16.64 5.51
CA LYS A 199 17.91 17.86 6.29
C LYS A 199 18.31 19.07 5.44
N ARG A 200 19.45 19.01 4.73
CA ARG A 200 19.97 20.10 3.91
C ARG A 200 18.98 20.49 2.80
N VAL A 201 18.52 19.51 2.04
CA VAL A 201 17.68 19.75 0.86
C VAL A 201 16.26 20.16 1.24
N PHE A 202 15.63 19.45 2.19
CA PHE A 202 14.25 19.75 2.54
C PHE A 202 14.09 21.05 3.36
N SER A 203 15.16 21.49 4.06
CA SER A 203 15.19 22.81 4.70
C SER A 203 15.35 23.98 3.71
N MET A 204 15.54 23.73 2.42
CA MET A 204 15.49 24.78 1.39
C MET A 204 14.06 25.22 1.07
N ILE A 205 13.06 24.44 1.47
CA ILE A 205 11.65 24.83 1.40
C ILE A 205 11.41 25.89 2.47
N PRO A 206 10.98 27.13 2.14
CA PRO A 206 10.93 28.24 3.10
C PRO A 206 10.19 27.92 4.39
N ALA A 207 9.03 27.28 4.29
CA ALA A 207 8.25 26.87 5.47
C ALA A 207 8.95 25.80 6.33
N LEU A 208 9.95 25.12 5.82
CA LEU A 208 10.72 24.05 6.49
C LEU A 208 12.17 24.44 6.80
N ALA A 209 12.53 25.71 6.66
CA ALA A 209 13.91 26.19 6.86
C ALA A 209 14.47 25.81 8.23
N ASN A 210 13.63 25.81 9.26
CA ASN A 210 13.97 25.45 10.63
C ASN A 210 13.24 24.17 11.08
N ALA A 211 12.78 23.32 10.16
CA ALA A 211 11.99 22.16 10.49
C ALA A 211 12.75 21.15 11.37
N GLU A 212 12.09 20.67 12.38
CA GLU A 212 12.55 19.60 13.27
C GLU A 212 12.02 18.26 12.75
N PHE A 213 12.94 17.44 12.24
CA PHE A 213 12.61 16.13 11.70
C PHE A 213 12.49 15.12 12.82
N VAL A 214 11.27 14.66 13.10
CA VAL A 214 10.99 13.57 14.07
C VAL A 214 11.48 12.23 13.53
N ARG A 215 11.36 12.05 12.22
CA ARG A 215 11.84 10.89 11.49
C ARG A 215 12.29 11.31 10.09
N TYR A 216 13.43 10.82 9.68
CA TYR A 216 13.88 10.93 8.30
C TYR A 216 13.20 9.88 7.42
N GLY A 217 13.16 10.16 6.13
CA GLY A 217 12.78 9.18 5.14
C GLY A 217 13.76 8.01 5.14
N VAL A 218 13.23 6.81 5.02
CA VAL A 218 14.03 5.59 4.93
C VAL A 218 13.48 4.70 3.83
N MET A 219 14.37 3.95 3.20
CA MET A 219 13.99 2.90 2.27
C MET A 219 13.76 1.60 3.02
N HIS A 220 12.68 0.93 2.69
CA HIS A 220 12.43 -0.44 3.09
C HIS A 220 12.46 -1.34 1.86
N ARG A 221 13.18 -2.43 1.96
CA ARG A 221 13.11 -3.50 0.98
C ARG A 221 11.82 -4.26 1.23
N ASN A 222 10.91 -4.22 0.26
CA ASN A 222 9.69 -4.99 0.27
C ASN A 222 9.87 -6.23 -0.60
N THR A 223 9.53 -7.38 -0.06
CA THR A 223 9.54 -8.65 -0.78
C THR A 223 8.14 -8.96 -1.29
N TYR A 224 8.01 -9.29 -2.57
CA TYR A 224 6.78 -9.81 -3.15
C TYR A 224 7.07 -10.92 -4.16
N LEU A 225 6.05 -11.69 -4.47
CA LEU A 225 6.14 -12.82 -5.39
C LEU A 225 5.79 -12.37 -6.82
N ASN A 226 6.47 -12.93 -7.80
CA ASN A 226 6.00 -12.90 -9.18
C ASN A 226 4.87 -13.92 -9.33
N SER A 227 3.69 -13.56 -8.83
CA SER A 227 2.58 -14.46 -8.58
C SER A 227 1.94 -15.12 -9.80
N PRO A 228 1.88 -14.50 -10.99
CA PRO A 228 1.34 -15.16 -12.18
C PRO A 228 2.03 -16.47 -12.52
N GLY A 229 1.23 -17.54 -12.62
CA GLY A 229 1.75 -18.89 -12.85
C GLY A 229 2.35 -19.59 -11.61
N LEU A 230 2.54 -18.87 -10.52
CA LEU A 230 2.99 -19.37 -9.23
C LEU A 230 1.81 -19.68 -8.30
N LEU A 231 0.88 -18.73 -8.20
CA LEU A 231 -0.31 -18.83 -7.36
C LEU A 231 -1.58 -19.01 -8.22
N ASP A 232 -2.54 -19.74 -7.68
CA ASP A 232 -3.89 -19.75 -8.23
C ASP A 232 -4.68 -18.52 -7.77
N ARG A 233 -5.91 -18.36 -8.27
CA ARG A 233 -6.80 -17.24 -7.94
C ARG A 233 -7.19 -17.14 -6.46
N TYR A 234 -6.92 -18.17 -5.68
CA TYR A 234 -7.15 -18.25 -4.24
C TYR A 234 -5.86 -18.05 -3.44
N TYR A 235 -4.81 -17.59 -4.10
CA TYR A 235 -3.49 -17.35 -3.52
C TYR A 235 -2.74 -18.61 -3.05
N ARG A 236 -3.17 -19.79 -3.50
CA ARG A 236 -2.53 -21.07 -3.19
C ARG A 236 -1.40 -21.35 -4.18
N LEU A 237 -0.31 -21.90 -3.68
CA LEU A 237 0.83 -22.31 -4.49
C LEU A 237 0.45 -23.50 -5.41
N ILE A 238 0.60 -23.31 -6.71
CA ILE A 238 0.23 -24.35 -7.70
C ILE A 238 1.08 -25.60 -7.55
N ALA A 239 2.37 -25.45 -7.22
CA ALA A 239 3.31 -26.56 -7.09
C ALA A 239 3.20 -27.33 -5.77
N ASP A 240 2.58 -26.74 -4.73
CA ASP A 240 2.40 -27.36 -3.41
C ASP A 240 1.12 -26.81 -2.79
N ASP A 241 0.01 -27.53 -2.93
CA ASP A 241 -1.33 -27.12 -2.54
C ASP A 241 -1.51 -26.96 -1.02
N ARG A 242 -0.54 -27.40 -0.25
CA ARG A 242 -0.44 -27.25 1.20
C ARG A 242 -0.09 -25.81 1.61
N ILE A 243 0.48 -25.01 0.71
CA ILE A 243 0.99 -23.67 0.97
C ILE A 243 0.12 -22.65 0.26
N SER A 244 -0.30 -21.62 1.00
CA SER A 244 -0.93 -20.43 0.47
C SER A 244 -0.16 -19.18 0.91
N PHE A 245 -0.28 -18.12 0.14
CA PHE A 245 0.25 -16.81 0.49
C PHE A 245 -0.90 -15.81 0.65
N ALA A 246 -0.66 -14.71 1.36
CA ALA A 246 -1.67 -13.66 1.53
C ALA A 246 -1.05 -12.28 1.72
N GLY A 247 -1.82 -11.26 1.42
CA GLY A 247 -1.42 -9.87 1.60
C GLY A 247 -0.47 -9.35 0.55
N GLN A 248 0.21 -8.28 0.90
CA GLN A 248 1.05 -7.50 -0.03
C GLN A 248 2.16 -8.33 -0.69
N MET A 249 2.64 -9.37 -0.03
CA MET A 249 3.61 -10.32 -0.58
C MET A 249 3.13 -10.96 -1.90
N THR A 250 1.84 -11.12 -2.12
CA THR A 250 1.28 -11.70 -3.35
C THR A 250 1.15 -10.72 -4.51
N GLY A 251 1.61 -9.49 -4.38
CA GLY A 251 1.41 -8.43 -5.36
C GLY A 251 0.07 -7.70 -5.23
N VAL A 252 -0.59 -7.87 -4.11
CA VAL A 252 -1.78 -7.10 -3.72
C VAL A 252 -1.35 -5.86 -2.96
N GLU A 253 -1.72 -4.66 -3.41
CA GLU A 253 -1.38 -3.41 -2.75
C GLU A 253 -2.61 -2.84 -2.03
N GLY A 254 -2.43 -2.34 -0.81
CA GLY A 254 -3.48 -1.74 0.02
C GLY A 254 -3.88 -2.59 1.21
N TYR A 255 -4.29 -1.93 2.31
CA TYR A 255 -4.65 -2.63 3.56
C TYR A 255 -5.92 -3.46 3.45
N VAL A 256 -6.95 -2.91 2.79
CA VAL A 256 -8.24 -3.61 2.60
C VAL A 256 -8.06 -4.77 1.64
N GLU A 257 -7.32 -4.58 0.56
CA GLU A 257 -6.98 -5.60 -0.42
C GLU A 257 -6.17 -6.73 0.20
N SER A 258 -5.17 -6.39 1.03
CA SER A 258 -4.37 -7.38 1.76
C SER A 258 -5.22 -8.20 2.73
N ALA A 259 -6.13 -7.56 3.46
CA ALA A 259 -7.08 -8.24 4.34
C ALA A 259 -8.03 -9.16 3.55
N ALA A 260 -8.52 -8.69 2.39
CA ALA A 260 -9.39 -9.47 1.52
C ALA A 260 -8.68 -10.70 0.93
N SER A 261 -7.41 -10.57 0.54
CA SER A 261 -6.61 -11.72 0.07
C SER A 261 -6.39 -12.74 1.18
N GLY A 262 -6.13 -12.28 2.42
CA GLY A 262 -6.02 -13.15 3.60
C GLY A 262 -7.33 -13.87 3.93
N PHE A 263 -8.46 -13.15 3.84
CA PHE A 263 -9.78 -13.75 3.98
C PHE A 263 -10.02 -14.87 2.94
N LEU A 264 -9.74 -14.59 1.67
CA LEU A 264 -9.94 -15.55 0.59
C LEU A 264 -9.03 -16.77 0.76
N ALA A 265 -7.73 -16.57 1.03
CA ALA A 265 -6.79 -17.66 1.29
C ALA A 265 -7.22 -18.50 2.50
N GLY A 266 -7.70 -17.87 3.58
CA GLY A 266 -8.16 -18.57 4.78
C GLY A 266 -9.44 -19.40 4.55
N VAL A 267 -10.46 -18.80 3.92
CA VAL A 267 -11.73 -19.49 3.61
C VAL A 267 -11.49 -20.68 2.69
N GLU A 268 -10.75 -20.49 1.60
CA GLU A 268 -10.50 -21.58 0.65
C GLU A 268 -9.61 -22.68 1.24
N THR A 269 -8.66 -22.33 2.07
CA THR A 269 -7.87 -23.31 2.83
C THR A 269 -8.75 -24.14 3.77
N ALA A 270 -9.63 -23.50 4.51
CA ALA A 270 -10.54 -24.18 5.42
C ALA A 270 -11.52 -25.12 4.67
N ARG A 271 -12.14 -24.62 3.60
CA ARG A 271 -13.06 -25.41 2.76
C ARG A 271 -12.39 -26.65 2.18
N ARG A 272 -11.16 -26.48 1.68
CA ARG A 272 -10.38 -27.62 1.17
C ARG A 272 -10.10 -28.67 2.25
N LEU A 273 -9.75 -28.25 3.46
CA LEU A 273 -9.52 -29.17 4.59
C LEU A 273 -10.81 -29.90 5.02
N LEU A 274 -11.96 -29.27 4.84
CA LEU A 274 -13.28 -29.86 5.09
C LEU A 274 -13.82 -30.66 3.88
N GLY A 275 -13.08 -30.78 2.80
CA GLY A 275 -13.52 -31.48 1.59
C GLY A 275 -14.65 -30.78 0.83
N GLN A 276 -14.81 -29.47 1.02
CA GLN A 276 -15.82 -28.66 0.37
C GLN A 276 -15.30 -28.04 -0.92
N ASP A 277 -16.19 -27.77 -1.87
CA ASP A 277 -15.86 -27.08 -3.10
C ASP A 277 -15.45 -25.62 -2.86
N PRO A 278 -14.52 -25.04 -3.65
CA PRO A 278 -14.13 -23.65 -3.55
C PRO A 278 -15.30 -22.72 -3.86
N ILE A 279 -15.31 -21.53 -3.24
CA ILE A 279 -16.27 -20.49 -3.56
C ILE A 279 -15.80 -19.72 -4.78
N ASP A 280 -16.59 -19.65 -5.83
CA ASP A 280 -16.29 -18.86 -7.00
C ASP A 280 -16.60 -17.37 -6.75
N PHE A 281 -15.55 -16.60 -6.49
CA PHE A 281 -15.63 -15.13 -6.49
C PHE A 281 -15.39 -14.63 -7.92
N PRO A 282 -16.43 -14.24 -8.66
CA PRO A 282 -16.29 -13.92 -10.07
C PRO A 282 -15.57 -12.58 -10.29
N ARG A 283 -15.08 -12.37 -11.51
CA ARG A 283 -14.32 -11.18 -11.92
C ARG A 283 -15.11 -9.87 -11.78
N GLU A 284 -16.42 -9.95 -11.70
CA GLU A 284 -17.34 -8.84 -11.42
C GLU A 284 -17.23 -8.31 -10.01
N THR A 285 -16.60 -9.05 -9.10
CA THR A 285 -16.32 -8.64 -7.72
C THR A 285 -14.89 -8.11 -7.59
N ALA A 286 -14.66 -7.15 -6.69
CA ALA A 286 -13.33 -6.61 -6.46
C ALA A 286 -12.33 -7.67 -5.97
N ILE A 287 -12.76 -8.54 -5.06
CA ILE A 287 -11.95 -9.64 -4.51
C ILE A 287 -11.63 -10.70 -5.58
N GLY A 288 -12.61 -11.08 -6.40
CA GLY A 288 -12.40 -12.04 -7.49
C GLY A 288 -11.53 -11.49 -8.60
N ALA A 289 -11.75 -10.22 -9.00
CA ALA A 289 -10.93 -9.55 -10.01
C ALA A 289 -9.45 -9.48 -9.59
N LEU A 290 -9.17 -9.20 -8.31
CA LEU A 290 -7.82 -9.10 -7.80
C LEU A 290 -7.14 -10.47 -7.73
N GLY A 291 -7.84 -11.52 -7.28
CA GLY A 291 -7.31 -12.89 -7.29
C GLY A 291 -7.01 -13.39 -8.69
N LEU A 292 -7.86 -13.06 -9.66
CA LEU A 292 -7.63 -13.37 -11.08
C LEU A 292 -6.42 -12.60 -11.64
N TYR A 293 -6.24 -11.32 -11.29
CA TYR A 293 -5.07 -10.55 -11.70
C TYR A 293 -3.77 -11.16 -11.18
N VAL A 294 -3.74 -11.55 -9.91
CA VAL A 294 -2.56 -12.17 -9.26
C VAL A 294 -2.17 -13.49 -9.92
N SER A 295 -3.14 -14.24 -10.45
CA SER A 295 -2.92 -15.53 -11.10
C SER A 295 -2.79 -15.49 -12.62
N ASP A 296 -2.98 -14.32 -13.24
CA ASP A 296 -3.06 -14.18 -14.70
C ASP A 296 -1.67 -14.26 -15.36
N THR A 297 -1.38 -15.38 -15.99
CA THR A 297 -0.11 -15.65 -16.71
C THR A 297 0.08 -14.79 -17.96
N THR A 298 -0.93 -14.05 -18.40
CA THR A 298 -0.82 -13.16 -19.57
C THR A 298 -0.24 -11.79 -19.21
N VAL A 299 -0.09 -11.50 -17.93
CA VAL A 299 0.52 -10.25 -17.42
C VAL A 299 2.04 -10.30 -17.61
N ALA A 300 2.55 -9.63 -18.64
CA ALA A 300 3.96 -9.67 -19.01
C ALA A 300 4.90 -9.00 -17.99
N ASN A 301 4.45 -7.91 -17.36
CA ASN A 301 5.19 -7.18 -16.34
C ASN A 301 4.33 -7.07 -15.08
N PHE A 302 4.34 -8.13 -14.29
CA PHE A 302 3.57 -8.15 -13.05
C PHE A 302 4.09 -7.11 -12.06
N GLN A 303 3.18 -6.28 -11.55
CA GLN A 303 3.45 -5.25 -10.56
C GLN A 303 2.40 -5.32 -9.45
N PRO A 304 2.77 -5.05 -8.20
CA PRO A 304 1.80 -4.87 -7.13
C PRO A 304 0.75 -3.83 -7.51
N MET A 305 -0.52 -4.12 -7.23
CA MET A 305 -1.63 -3.27 -7.67
C MET A 305 -2.73 -3.18 -6.62
N ASN A 306 -3.25 -1.95 -6.43
CA ASN A 306 -4.52 -1.74 -5.74
C ASN A 306 -5.68 -2.20 -6.62
N VAL A 307 -6.75 -2.68 -6.00
CA VAL A 307 -7.98 -2.97 -6.71
C VAL A 307 -8.53 -1.71 -7.37
N ASN A 308 -8.95 -1.83 -8.61
CA ASN A 308 -9.57 -0.73 -9.35
C ASN A 308 -10.61 -1.25 -10.34
N PHE A 309 -11.51 -0.37 -10.76
CA PHE A 309 -12.58 -0.76 -11.68
C PHE A 309 -12.09 -1.16 -13.09
N GLY A 310 -10.82 -0.93 -13.41
CA GLY A 310 -10.22 -1.30 -14.69
C GLY A 310 -9.98 -2.79 -14.87
N ILE A 311 -9.81 -3.53 -13.75
CA ILE A 311 -9.64 -4.99 -13.79
C ILE A 311 -10.97 -5.77 -13.73
N MET A 312 -12.08 -5.05 -13.48
CA MET A 312 -13.42 -5.63 -13.46
C MET A 312 -14.04 -5.58 -14.86
N PRO A 313 -14.87 -6.57 -15.25
CA PRO A 313 -15.56 -6.54 -16.55
C PRO A 313 -16.45 -5.30 -16.68
N PRO A 314 -16.53 -4.71 -17.88
CA PRO A 314 -17.40 -3.58 -18.12
C PRO A 314 -18.87 -3.94 -17.88
N LEU A 315 -19.68 -2.90 -17.70
CA LEU A 315 -21.15 -3.07 -17.67
C LEU A 315 -21.65 -3.34 -19.10
N GLY A 316 -22.65 -4.19 -19.24
CA GLY A 316 -23.27 -4.49 -20.54
C GLY A 316 -24.01 -3.31 -21.20
N CYS A 317 -24.04 -2.14 -20.53
CA CYS A 317 -24.67 -0.92 -21.00
C CYS A 317 -23.77 0.31 -20.81
N ARG A 318 -24.02 1.36 -21.62
CA ARG A 318 -23.29 2.63 -21.50
C ARG A 318 -23.91 3.51 -20.43
N ILE A 319 -23.13 3.81 -19.38
CA ILE A 319 -23.53 4.76 -18.33
C ILE A 319 -22.76 6.07 -18.49
N LYS A 320 -23.49 7.19 -18.48
CA LYS A 320 -22.91 8.53 -18.62
C LYS A 320 -22.30 8.98 -17.30
N GLY A 321 -21.04 9.39 -17.35
CA GLY A 321 -20.29 9.91 -16.21
C GLY A 321 -19.52 8.83 -15.43
N LYS A 322 -18.24 9.09 -15.15
CA LYS A 322 -17.32 8.17 -14.44
C LYS A 322 -17.86 7.75 -13.06
N ARG A 323 -18.42 8.72 -12.30
CA ARG A 323 -18.95 8.46 -10.95
C ARG A 323 -20.13 7.48 -10.99
N ASN A 324 -21.08 7.68 -11.91
CA ASN A 324 -22.25 6.81 -12.04
C ASN A 324 -21.85 5.41 -12.54
N LYS A 325 -20.93 5.35 -13.50
CA LYS A 325 -20.38 4.05 -13.96
C LYS A 325 -19.72 3.29 -12.81
N ASN A 326 -18.89 3.94 -12.01
CA ASN A 326 -18.22 3.31 -10.88
C ASN A 326 -19.19 2.87 -9.78
N ALA A 327 -20.21 3.67 -9.50
CA ALA A 327 -21.28 3.31 -8.57
C ALA A 327 -22.01 2.03 -9.00
N GLU A 328 -22.30 1.91 -10.29
CA GLU A 328 -22.99 0.72 -10.83
C GLU A 328 -22.10 -0.54 -10.83
N LEU A 329 -20.81 -0.39 -11.13
CA LEU A 329 -19.84 -1.49 -10.97
C LEU A 329 -19.76 -1.95 -9.52
N SER A 330 -19.73 -1.01 -8.57
CA SER A 330 -19.74 -1.31 -7.14
C SER A 330 -21.03 -2.01 -6.70
N ARG A 331 -22.19 -1.51 -7.14
CA ARG A 331 -23.50 -2.12 -6.84
C ARG A 331 -23.55 -3.58 -7.32
N ARG A 332 -23.18 -3.83 -8.59
CA ARG A 332 -23.11 -5.18 -9.17
C ARG A 332 -22.21 -6.09 -8.34
N SER A 333 -21.03 -5.61 -7.93
CA SER A 333 -20.08 -6.36 -7.11
C SER A 333 -20.67 -6.74 -5.75
N LEU A 334 -21.33 -5.79 -5.07
CA LEU A 334 -21.93 -6.02 -3.76
C LEU A 334 -23.10 -7.01 -3.83
N GLU A 335 -23.95 -6.92 -4.85
CA GLU A 335 -25.06 -7.88 -5.04
C GLU A 335 -24.57 -9.31 -5.22
N ILE A 336 -23.47 -9.49 -5.96
CA ILE A 336 -22.85 -10.81 -6.14
C ILE A 336 -22.29 -11.31 -4.79
N ILE A 337 -21.60 -10.47 -4.05
CA ILE A 337 -21.04 -10.82 -2.72
C ILE A 337 -22.14 -11.18 -1.73
N ASP A 338 -23.24 -10.42 -1.73
CA ASP A 338 -24.41 -10.73 -0.86
C ASP A 338 -25.00 -12.11 -1.21
N GLY A 339 -25.06 -12.48 -2.49
CA GLY A 339 -25.48 -13.80 -2.93
C GLY A 339 -24.54 -14.94 -2.53
N LEU A 340 -23.25 -14.65 -2.36
CA LEU A 340 -22.24 -15.64 -1.91
C LEU A 340 -22.16 -15.77 -0.38
N ARG A 341 -22.75 -14.84 0.36
CA ARG A 341 -22.63 -14.77 1.82
C ARG A 341 -23.05 -16.05 2.52
N GLU A 342 -24.17 -16.64 2.12
CA GLU A 342 -24.68 -17.88 2.71
C GLU A 342 -23.71 -19.03 2.48
N SER A 343 -23.15 -19.17 1.27
CA SER A 343 -22.18 -20.20 0.95
C SER A 343 -20.88 -20.09 1.78
N VAL A 344 -20.49 -18.89 2.19
CA VAL A 344 -19.34 -18.67 3.08
C VAL A 344 -19.68 -19.08 4.51
N LEU A 345 -20.94 -18.86 4.96
CA LEU A 345 -21.37 -19.09 6.34
C LEU A 345 -21.87 -20.51 6.59
N ASP A 346 -22.33 -21.23 5.57
CA ASP A 346 -22.90 -22.58 5.74
C ASP A 346 -21.85 -23.58 6.22
N GLY A 347 -20.59 -23.43 5.87
CA GLY A 347 -19.50 -24.23 6.42
C GLY A 347 -19.22 -24.02 7.91
N VAL A 348 -19.74 -22.94 8.51
CA VAL A 348 -19.55 -22.61 9.94
C VAL A 348 -20.70 -23.15 10.82
N LYS A 349 -21.86 -23.44 10.25
CA LYS A 349 -23.05 -23.84 10.99
C LYS A 349 -23.11 -25.34 11.33
N GLU A 350 -22.41 -26.19 10.59
CA GLU A 350 -22.45 -27.64 10.80
C GLU A 350 -21.72 -28.12 12.06
N GLU A 351 -20.72 -27.40 12.57
CA GLU A 351 -20.00 -27.77 13.81
C GLU A 351 -20.74 -27.40 15.10
N SER A 352 -21.76 -26.55 15.05
CA SER A 352 -22.49 -26.12 16.27
C SER A 352 -23.65 -27.03 16.69
N HIS A 353 -23.92 -28.14 16.01
CA HIS A 353 -25.03 -29.02 16.27
C HIS A 353 -24.69 -30.43 16.77
N GLU A 354 -23.41 -30.81 16.86
CA GLU A 354 -23.04 -32.16 17.33
C GLU A 354 -22.63 -32.26 18.81
N ASP A 355 -22.60 -31.18 19.60
CA ASP A 355 -22.19 -31.21 21.01
C ASP A 355 -23.34 -31.10 22.02
N HIS A 356 -24.56 -31.57 21.66
CA HIS A 356 -25.64 -31.74 22.63
C HIS A 356 -26.40 -33.06 22.36
N HIS A 357 -25.78 -34.19 22.76
CA HIS A 357 -26.48 -35.38 23.21
C HIS A 357 -25.67 -36.14 24.26
#